data_8156fb43f3217a48ab174be31e16f639
#
_entry.id   8156fb43f3217a48ab174be31e16f639
#
_cell.length_a   1.000
_cell.length_b   1.000
_cell.length_c   1.000
_cell.angle_alpha   90.00
_cell.angle_beta   90.00
_cell.angle_gamma   90.00
#
_symmetry.space_group_name_H-M   'P 1'
#
loop_
_entity.id
_entity.type
_entity.pdbx_description
1 polymer ?
#
loop_
_entity_poly.entity_id
_entity_poly.type
_entity_poly.pdbx_seq_one_letter_code
_entity_poly.pdbx_strand_id
1 'polypeptide(L)'
;MTQSIKKELLFKTAEGNPVYKFRIPNNTGDYVDVTNCGASISGIYVHRPDMSMEDLAGANTLPILGGSLGKVLSDTVWSVMEEGENHVLFAQELNGADSPFGVSVKVGLRITWVNLNRLIVDIFATPAEAAAVNIEGNISIDSSGKAFGICTFCPSLTDSSGNETAVAESAYKGMAFAPLYCETPIFLNHSEEIKPMIELADDKSLLRLSVYSTFDSASCSKDEAASRVNIKAFSSGEEQLKKGQTLTHGIILGIDYIHTPAEDDGVEPTPLSCLF
;
A
#
# COMPACT_ATOMS: atom_id res chain seq x y z
N MET A 1 -22.83 11.64 10.69
CA MET A 1 -23.27 11.68 9.27
C MET A 1 -22.22 10.94 8.47
N THR A 2 -22.57 9.86 7.79
CA THR A 2 -21.66 9.13 6.90
C THR A 2 -21.33 10.05 5.72
N GLN A 3 -20.06 10.38 5.54
CA GLN A 3 -19.65 11.17 4.38
C GLN A 3 -19.61 10.23 3.17
N SER A 4 -20.25 10.60 2.07
CA SER A 4 -20.21 9.84 0.82
C SER A 4 -18.95 10.17 0.01
N ILE A 5 -18.54 9.23 -0.83
CA ILE A 5 -17.47 9.44 -1.81
C ILE A 5 -17.82 10.64 -2.69
N LYS A 6 -16.84 11.50 -2.92
CA LYS A 6 -16.95 12.63 -3.84
C LYS A 6 -16.19 12.30 -5.12
N LYS A 7 -16.88 12.41 -6.26
CA LYS A 7 -16.33 12.17 -7.60
C LYS A 7 -16.16 13.48 -8.34
N GLU A 8 -14.98 13.71 -8.89
CA GLU A 8 -14.62 14.90 -9.66
C GLU A 8 -14.02 14.49 -11.01
N LEU A 9 -14.50 15.08 -12.10
CA LEU A 9 -13.89 14.92 -13.42
C LEU A 9 -12.62 15.78 -13.48
N LEU A 10 -11.46 15.18 -13.64
CA LEU A 10 -10.19 15.89 -13.79
C LEU A 10 -9.98 16.36 -15.23
N PHE A 11 -10.04 15.45 -16.18
CA PHE A 11 -9.89 15.71 -17.62
C PHE A 11 -10.41 14.55 -18.43
N LYS A 12 -10.33 14.68 -19.75
CA LYS A 12 -10.52 13.56 -20.71
C LYS A 12 -9.23 13.31 -21.45
N THR A 13 -8.91 12.04 -21.71
CA THR A 13 -7.77 11.66 -22.55
C THR A 13 -7.98 12.10 -24.01
N ALA A 14 -6.96 11.97 -24.82
CA ALA A 14 -7.06 12.27 -26.27
C ALA A 14 -8.12 11.41 -26.97
N GLU A 15 -8.34 10.18 -26.50
CA GLU A 15 -9.38 9.24 -26.97
C GLU A 15 -10.78 9.56 -26.41
N GLY A 16 -10.89 10.58 -25.54
CA GLY A 16 -12.15 10.99 -24.94
C GLY A 16 -12.54 10.26 -23.66
N ASN A 17 -11.69 9.36 -23.14
CA ASN A 17 -11.95 8.64 -21.90
C ASN A 17 -11.89 9.58 -20.68
N PRO A 18 -12.91 9.59 -19.81
CA PRO A 18 -12.92 10.48 -18.67
C PRO A 18 -12.00 9.96 -17.55
N VAL A 19 -11.18 10.85 -17.03
CA VAL A 19 -10.34 10.61 -15.84
C VAL A 19 -10.98 11.29 -14.65
N TYR A 20 -11.30 10.50 -13.63
CA TYR A 20 -11.94 10.95 -12.40
C TYR A 20 -11.00 10.85 -11.21
N LYS A 21 -11.20 11.75 -10.27
CA LYS A 21 -10.71 11.65 -8.90
C LYS A 21 -11.86 11.27 -7.98
N PHE A 22 -11.61 10.35 -7.07
CA PHE A 22 -12.55 9.90 -6.04
C PHE A 22 -11.96 10.24 -4.68
N ARG A 23 -12.66 11.02 -3.89
CA ARG A 23 -12.32 11.27 -2.49
C ARG A 23 -13.09 10.32 -1.61
N ILE A 24 -12.39 9.43 -0.93
CA ILE A 24 -12.93 8.42 -0.01
C ILE A 24 -12.70 8.92 1.42
N PRO A 25 -13.73 9.46 2.10
CA PRO A 25 -13.58 9.95 3.46
C PRO A 25 -13.78 8.84 4.50
N ASN A 26 -13.27 9.05 5.71
CA ASN A 26 -13.64 8.31 6.90
C ASN A 26 -14.49 9.17 7.86
N ASN A 27 -14.82 8.61 9.04
CA ASN A 27 -15.68 9.32 10.01
C ASN A 27 -14.94 10.40 10.80
N THR A 28 -13.61 10.45 10.75
CA THR A 28 -12.79 11.46 11.45
C THR A 28 -12.51 12.69 10.58
N GLY A 29 -12.87 12.63 9.29
CA GLY A 29 -12.63 13.70 8.33
C GLY A 29 -11.32 13.52 7.55
N ASP A 30 -10.56 12.47 7.82
CA ASP A 30 -9.43 12.07 7.01
C ASP A 30 -9.92 11.41 5.72
N TYR A 31 -9.14 11.45 4.66
CA TYR A 31 -9.57 10.93 3.38
C TYR A 31 -8.41 10.51 2.49
N VAL A 32 -8.72 9.65 1.53
CA VAL A 32 -7.80 9.27 0.45
C VAL A 32 -8.39 9.72 -0.87
N ASP A 33 -7.60 10.40 -1.68
CA ASP A 33 -7.91 10.73 -3.07
C ASP A 33 -7.29 9.67 -3.98
N VAL A 34 -8.12 9.06 -4.83
CA VAL A 34 -7.70 8.05 -5.81
C VAL A 34 -8.17 8.43 -7.20
N THR A 35 -7.49 7.96 -8.23
CA THR A 35 -7.86 8.23 -9.63
C THR A 35 -7.97 6.93 -10.42
N ASN A 36 -8.86 6.91 -11.41
CA ASN A 36 -8.96 5.80 -12.34
C ASN A 36 -7.88 5.82 -13.45
N CYS A 37 -6.99 6.81 -13.46
CA CYS A 37 -5.78 6.78 -14.28
C CYS A 37 -4.72 5.96 -13.53
N GLY A 38 -4.36 4.81 -14.07
CA GLY A 38 -3.46 3.85 -13.44
C GLY A 38 -4.00 3.22 -12.14
N ALA A 39 -5.28 3.42 -11.81
CA ALA A 39 -5.87 3.03 -10.52
C ALA A 39 -4.96 3.43 -9.34
N SER A 40 -4.63 4.71 -9.26
CA SER A 40 -3.54 5.25 -8.45
C SER A 40 -4.05 6.08 -7.27
N ILE A 41 -3.23 6.21 -6.23
CA ILE A 41 -3.46 7.13 -5.12
C ILE A 41 -2.92 8.50 -5.51
N SER A 42 -3.73 9.57 -5.36
CA SER A 42 -3.34 10.94 -5.63
C SER A 42 -3.25 11.82 -4.38
N GLY A 43 -3.59 11.29 -3.21
CA GLY A 43 -3.45 11.96 -1.92
C GLY A 43 -3.86 11.07 -0.77
N ILE A 44 -3.20 11.20 0.38
CA ILE A 44 -3.54 10.54 1.65
C ILE A 44 -3.53 11.64 2.72
N TYR A 45 -4.71 12.09 3.09
CA TYR A 45 -4.86 13.26 3.97
C TYR A 45 -5.31 12.82 5.36
N VAL A 46 -4.47 13.07 6.35
CA VAL A 46 -4.73 12.72 7.75
C VAL A 46 -4.49 13.91 8.67
N HIS A 47 -5.25 13.98 9.75
CA HIS A 47 -5.04 14.99 10.78
C HIS A 47 -3.85 14.61 11.66
N ARG A 48 -2.98 15.58 11.88
CA ARG A 48 -1.94 15.53 12.92
C ARG A 48 -2.55 15.75 14.31
N PRO A 49 -1.78 15.48 15.39
CA PRO A 49 -2.24 15.77 16.74
C PRO A 49 -2.63 17.25 17.00
N ASP A 50 -2.03 18.19 16.26
CA ASP A 50 -2.34 19.61 16.31
C ASP A 50 -3.55 20.02 15.45
N MET A 51 -4.28 19.03 14.91
CA MET A 51 -5.43 19.18 14.00
C MET A 51 -5.11 19.78 12.63
N SER A 52 -3.85 20.01 12.29
CA SER A 52 -3.46 20.34 10.92
C SER A 52 -3.58 19.11 10.01
N MET A 53 -3.92 19.34 8.74
CA MET A 53 -4.01 18.27 7.73
C MET A 53 -2.64 18.01 7.10
N GLU A 54 -2.22 16.76 7.03
CA GLU A 54 -1.00 16.35 6.32
C GLU A 54 -1.35 15.48 5.11
N ASP A 55 -0.72 15.73 3.96
CA ASP A 55 -0.76 14.85 2.80
C ASP A 55 0.47 13.92 2.81
N LEU A 56 0.24 12.66 3.07
CA LEU A 56 1.30 11.64 3.10
C LEU A 56 1.65 11.09 1.71
N ALA A 57 0.84 11.34 0.68
CA ALA A 57 1.17 10.97 -0.69
C ALA A 57 2.09 12.00 -1.36
N GLY A 58 2.04 13.26 -0.90
CA GLY A 58 2.76 14.37 -1.52
C GLY A 58 2.18 14.74 -2.89
N ALA A 59 2.89 15.59 -3.64
CA ALA A 59 2.38 16.17 -4.89
C ALA A 59 2.27 15.22 -6.08
N ASN A 60 2.61 13.95 -5.95
CA ASN A 60 2.64 13.00 -7.06
C ASN A 60 1.57 11.93 -6.95
N THR A 61 1.02 11.54 -8.09
CA THR A 61 0.17 10.34 -8.18
C THR A 61 1.01 9.09 -8.00
N LEU A 62 0.55 8.17 -7.16
CA LEU A 62 1.27 6.98 -6.75
C LEU A 62 0.61 5.74 -7.36
N PRO A 63 1.23 5.09 -8.36
CA PRO A 63 0.72 3.84 -8.88
C PRO A 63 0.79 2.75 -7.81
N ILE A 64 -0.33 2.03 -7.64
CA ILE A 64 -0.43 0.94 -6.66
C ILE A 64 0.13 -0.36 -7.24
N LEU A 65 -0.11 -0.62 -8.53
CA LEU A 65 0.46 -1.80 -9.16
C LEU A 65 1.93 -1.61 -9.47
N GLY A 66 2.72 -2.62 -9.13
CA GLY A 66 4.13 -2.75 -9.45
C GLY A 66 4.41 -3.80 -10.52
N GLY A 67 5.70 -4.12 -10.67
CA GLY A 67 6.17 -5.19 -11.54
C GLY A 67 5.78 -5.02 -13.00
N SER A 68 5.52 -6.14 -13.65
CA SER A 68 5.16 -6.20 -15.08
C SER A 68 3.77 -5.63 -15.34
N LEU A 69 2.79 -5.85 -14.46
CA LEU A 69 1.45 -5.27 -14.58
C LEU A 69 1.49 -3.75 -14.40
N GLY A 70 2.24 -3.24 -13.44
CA GLY A 70 2.38 -1.81 -13.23
C GLY A 70 2.93 -1.09 -14.45
N LYS A 71 3.93 -1.67 -15.14
CA LYS A 71 4.50 -1.08 -16.37
C LYS A 71 3.49 -0.92 -17.51
N VAL A 72 2.51 -1.81 -17.59
CA VAL A 72 1.51 -1.80 -18.67
C VAL A 72 0.28 -0.96 -18.31
N LEU A 73 -0.08 -0.92 -17.00
CA LEU A 73 -1.37 -0.40 -16.55
C LEU A 73 -1.30 0.97 -15.86
N SER A 74 -0.11 1.49 -15.52
CA SER A 74 0.04 2.75 -14.78
C SER A 74 -0.52 3.98 -15.50
N ASP A 75 -0.48 3.98 -16.83
CA ASP A 75 -0.93 5.11 -17.65
C ASP A 75 -2.29 4.88 -18.32
N THR A 76 -2.96 3.76 -18.02
CA THR A 76 -4.25 3.42 -18.61
C THR A 76 -5.41 3.99 -17.81
N VAL A 77 -6.54 4.28 -18.49
CA VAL A 77 -7.78 4.66 -17.79
C VAL A 77 -8.57 3.42 -17.47
N TRP A 78 -8.76 3.14 -16.18
CA TRP A 78 -9.48 1.98 -15.70
C TRP A 78 -10.98 2.22 -15.65
N SER A 79 -11.73 1.16 -15.86
CA SER A 79 -13.18 1.14 -15.65
C SER A 79 -13.48 1.18 -14.15
N VAL A 80 -14.45 2.01 -13.77
CA VAL A 80 -15.00 2.04 -12.42
C VAL A 80 -16.10 1.01 -12.33
N MET A 81 -15.91 -0.05 -11.57
CA MET A 81 -16.86 -1.16 -11.44
C MET A 81 -17.81 -0.97 -10.28
N GLU A 82 -17.34 -0.34 -9.20
CA GLU A 82 -18.12 -0.12 -8.00
C GLU A 82 -17.67 1.16 -7.30
N GLU A 83 -18.64 1.96 -6.85
CA GLU A 83 -18.46 3.09 -5.95
C GLU A 83 -19.28 2.79 -4.69
N GLY A 84 -18.62 2.27 -3.64
CA GLY A 84 -19.25 1.94 -2.36
C GLY A 84 -19.28 3.14 -1.40
N GLU A 85 -19.57 2.90 -0.13
CA GLU A 85 -19.57 3.95 0.88
C GLU A 85 -18.16 4.43 1.25
N ASN A 86 -17.18 3.50 1.27
CA ASN A 86 -15.81 3.73 1.72
C ASN A 86 -14.76 3.10 0.79
N HIS A 87 -15.14 2.68 -0.41
CA HIS A 87 -14.24 2.05 -1.38
C HIS A 87 -14.63 2.35 -2.82
N VAL A 88 -13.62 2.24 -3.68
CA VAL A 88 -13.79 2.23 -5.14
C VAL A 88 -13.12 0.97 -5.69
N LEU A 89 -13.82 0.26 -6.59
CA LEU A 89 -13.29 -0.87 -7.34
C LEU A 89 -13.04 -0.45 -8.79
N PHE A 90 -11.79 -0.52 -9.18
CA PHE A 90 -11.34 -0.36 -10.56
C PHE A 90 -11.09 -1.72 -11.21
N ALA A 91 -11.30 -1.83 -12.51
CA ALA A 91 -10.93 -2.99 -13.28
C ALA A 91 -10.42 -2.63 -14.67
N GLN A 92 -9.50 -3.45 -15.14
CA GLN A 92 -8.93 -3.36 -16.49
C GLN A 92 -8.76 -4.77 -17.05
N GLU A 93 -8.94 -4.92 -18.37
CA GLU A 93 -8.69 -6.15 -19.07
C GLU A 93 -7.52 -5.95 -20.05
N LEU A 94 -6.51 -6.80 -19.94
CA LEU A 94 -5.40 -6.88 -20.87
C LEU A 94 -5.64 -8.04 -21.83
N ASN A 95 -5.52 -7.77 -23.12
CA ASN A 95 -5.49 -8.82 -24.14
C ASN A 95 -4.20 -9.61 -24.07
N GLY A 96 -4.20 -10.85 -24.55
CA GLY A 96 -3.04 -11.74 -24.47
C GLY A 96 -1.74 -11.14 -25.04
N ALA A 97 -1.84 -10.33 -26.11
CA ALA A 97 -0.68 -9.67 -26.72
C ALA A 97 -0.08 -8.56 -25.84
N ASP A 98 -0.92 -7.89 -25.03
CA ASP A 98 -0.52 -6.77 -24.16
C ASP A 98 -0.23 -7.24 -22.73
N SER A 99 -0.65 -8.46 -22.40
CA SER A 99 -0.48 -9.05 -21.07
C SER A 99 0.94 -9.58 -20.90
N PRO A 100 1.59 -9.27 -19.76
CA PRO A 100 2.92 -9.82 -19.46
C PRO A 100 2.90 -11.34 -19.26
N PHE A 101 1.73 -11.96 -19.15
CA PHE A 101 1.55 -13.40 -18.91
C PHE A 101 1.25 -14.20 -20.20
N GLY A 102 1.22 -13.54 -21.37
CA GLY A 102 0.94 -14.17 -22.67
C GLY A 102 -0.50 -14.64 -22.89
N VAL A 103 -1.38 -14.42 -21.91
CA VAL A 103 -2.81 -14.71 -21.97
C VAL A 103 -3.61 -13.48 -21.55
N SER A 104 -4.86 -13.37 -21.99
CA SER A 104 -5.72 -12.29 -21.51
C SER A 104 -5.94 -12.40 -20.01
N VAL A 105 -5.89 -11.28 -19.30
CA VAL A 105 -6.07 -11.22 -17.85
C VAL A 105 -6.96 -10.05 -17.46
N LYS A 106 -7.91 -10.30 -16.56
CA LYS A 106 -8.68 -9.26 -15.87
C LYS A 106 -7.96 -8.91 -14.58
N VAL A 107 -7.63 -7.64 -14.43
CA VAL A 107 -7.02 -7.10 -13.22
C VAL A 107 -8.04 -6.20 -12.54
N GLY A 108 -8.23 -6.39 -11.24
CA GLY A 108 -9.07 -5.55 -10.41
C GLY A 108 -8.26 -4.95 -9.26
N LEU A 109 -8.63 -3.76 -8.84
CA LEU A 109 -8.03 -3.07 -7.72
C LEU A 109 -9.10 -2.38 -6.91
N ARG A 110 -9.32 -2.85 -5.68
CA ARG A 110 -10.23 -2.22 -4.71
C ARG A 110 -9.40 -1.40 -3.75
N ILE A 111 -9.75 -0.13 -3.61
CA ILE A 111 -9.14 0.78 -2.65
C ILE A 111 -10.20 1.14 -1.64
N THR A 112 -9.96 0.80 -0.38
CA THR A 112 -10.88 1.03 0.73
C THR A 112 -10.20 1.90 1.78
N TRP A 113 -10.91 2.93 2.25
CA TRP A 113 -10.45 3.76 3.36
C TRP A 113 -11.43 3.61 4.53
N VAL A 114 -10.92 3.13 5.65
CA VAL A 114 -11.75 2.89 6.84
C VAL A 114 -11.29 3.73 8.02
N ASN A 115 -12.10 3.70 9.09
CA ASN A 115 -11.78 4.37 10.35
C ASN A 115 -10.43 3.90 10.91
N LEU A 116 -9.87 4.68 11.83
CA LEU A 116 -8.53 4.49 12.37
C LEU A 116 -7.43 4.58 11.30
N ASN A 117 -7.70 5.31 10.21
CA ASN A 117 -6.77 5.59 9.13
C ASN A 117 -6.09 4.32 8.59
N ARG A 118 -6.93 3.37 8.16
CA ARG A 118 -6.48 2.14 7.51
C ARG A 118 -6.83 2.21 6.02
N LEU A 119 -5.79 2.26 5.19
CA LEU A 119 -5.90 2.11 3.75
C LEU A 119 -5.75 0.63 3.41
N ILE A 120 -6.79 0.06 2.81
CA ILE A 120 -6.82 -1.34 2.37
C ILE A 120 -6.80 -1.34 0.85
N VAL A 121 -5.88 -2.08 0.28
CA VAL A 121 -5.72 -2.28 -1.15
C VAL A 121 -5.83 -3.77 -1.44
N ASP A 122 -6.88 -4.17 -2.16
CA ASP A 122 -7.02 -5.54 -2.65
C ASP A 122 -6.72 -5.56 -4.15
N ILE A 123 -5.85 -6.46 -4.58
CA ILE A 123 -5.42 -6.65 -5.96
C ILE A 123 -5.91 -8.01 -6.43
N PHE A 124 -6.58 -8.04 -7.58
CA PHE A 124 -7.15 -9.25 -8.16
C PHE A 124 -6.57 -9.47 -9.56
N ALA A 125 -6.25 -10.71 -9.89
CA ALA A 125 -5.89 -11.10 -11.25
C ALA A 125 -6.59 -12.40 -11.63
N THR A 126 -7.27 -12.43 -12.78
CA THR A 126 -8.02 -13.58 -13.28
C THR A 126 -7.63 -13.84 -14.72
N PRO A 127 -6.81 -14.86 -15.02
CA PRO A 127 -6.43 -15.18 -16.39
C PRO A 127 -7.58 -15.88 -17.15
N ALA A 128 -7.69 -15.59 -18.43
CA ALA A 128 -8.68 -16.20 -19.33
C ALA A 128 -8.32 -17.66 -19.69
N GLU A 129 -7.07 -18.05 -19.51
CA GLU A 129 -6.54 -19.40 -19.71
C GLU A 129 -5.58 -19.72 -18.54
N ALA A 130 -5.12 -20.97 -18.44
CA ALA A 130 -4.14 -21.32 -17.42
C ALA A 130 -2.83 -20.55 -17.65
N ALA A 131 -2.32 -19.89 -16.62
CA ALA A 131 -1.11 -19.06 -16.71
C ALA A 131 -0.36 -18.99 -15.37
N ALA A 132 0.92 -18.74 -15.47
CA ALA A 132 1.74 -18.30 -14.34
C ALA A 132 1.56 -16.78 -14.17
N VAL A 133 1.13 -16.35 -12.99
CA VAL A 133 0.81 -14.95 -12.71
C VAL A 133 1.62 -14.48 -11.52
N ASN A 134 2.20 -13.29 -11.63
CA ASN A 134 2.86 -12.59 -10.53
C ASN A 134 2.23 -11.21 -10.36
N ILE A 135 1.90 -10.87 -9.12
CA ILE A 135 1.35 -9.57 -8.75
C ILE A 135 2.33 -8.87 -7.81
N GLU A 136 2.45 -7.58 -7.98
CA GLU A 136 3.20 -6.70 -7.09
C GLU A 136 2.35 -5.48 -6.76
N GLY A 137 2.29 -5.14 -5.48
CA GLY A 137 1.64 -3.92 -4.98
C GLY A 137 2.66 -2.94 -4.43
N ASN A 138 2.44 -1.65 -4.65
CA ASN A 138 3.30 -0.57 -4.18
C ASN A 138 2.52 0.40 -3.30
N ILE A 139 3.16 0.84 -2.23
CA ILE A 139 2.74 2.00 -1.45
C ILE A 139 3.94 2.93 -1.32
N SER A 140 3.76 4.19 -1.69
CA SER A 140 4.80 5.21 -1.52
C SER A 140 4.30 6.31 -0.60
N ILE A 141 5.16 6.76 0.31
CA ILE A 141 4.86 7.80 1.29
C ILE A 141 5.86 8.94 1.15
N ASP A 142 5.37 10.16 1.22
CA ASP A 142 6.23 11.34 1.26
C ASP A 142 7.05 11.36 2.57
N SER A 143 8.37 11.37 2.41
CA SER A 143 9.33 11.42 3.51
C SER A 143 9.98 12.78 3.69
N SER A 144 9.47 13.82 3.04
CA SER A 144 10.00 15.18 3.14
C SER A 144 10.05 15.64 4.60
N GLY A 145 11.23 15.96 5.08
CA GLY A 145 11.45 16.39 6.46
C GLY A 145 11.32 15.31 7.53
N LYS A 146 11.11 14.04 7.14
CA LYS A 146 10.99 12.89 8.04
C LYS A 146 12.23 12.01 8.00
N ALA A 147 12.57 11.44 9.14
CA ALA A 147 13.69 10.49 9.30
C ALA A 147 13.14 9.16 9.82
N PHE A 148 12.52 8.39 8.92
CA PHE A 148 11.94 7.11 9.30
C PHE A 148 12.98 6.11 9.79
N GLY A 149 12.73 5.54 10.94
CA GLY A 149 13.27 4.26 11.36
C GLY A 149 12.37 3.13 10.88
N ILE A 150 12.92 1.92 10.76
CA ILE A 150 12.21 0.72 10.32
C ILE A 150 12.29 -0.38 11.37
N CYS A 151 11.19 -1.05 11.58
CA CYS A 151 11.10 -2.30 12.32
C CYS A 151 10.43 -3.35 11.43
N THR A 152 10.93 -4.57 11.44
CA THR A 152 10.34 -5.69 10.70
C THR A 152 9.71 -6.70 11.64
N PHE A 153 8.60 -7.29 11.21
CA PHE A 153 7.91 -8.39 11.88
C PHE A 153 8.07 -9.72 11.13
N CYS A 154 8.82 -9.73 10.04
CA CYS A 154 9.07 -10.94 9.27
C CYS A 154 10.17 -11.78 9.91
N PRO A 155 10.09 -13.13 9.82
CA PRO A 155 11.06 -14.03 10.44
C PRO A 155 12.43 -14.02 9.76
N SER A 156 12.50 -13.57 8.52
CA SER A 156 13.75 -13.48 7.77
C SER A 156 13.80 -12.28 6.85
N LEU A 157 15.01 -11.90 6.47
CA LEU A 157 15.28 -10.90 5.47
C LEU A 157 16.28 -11.46 4.44
N THR A 158 16.18 -10.98 3.21
CA THR A 158 17.09 -11.35 2.13
C THR A 158 17.89 -10.11 1.72
N ASP A 159 19.20 -10.26 1.58
CA ASP A 159 20.06 -9.19 1.08
C ASP A 159 19.96 -9.04 -0.45
N SER A 160 20.62 -8.02 -0.99
CA SER A 160 20.67 -7.75 -2.44
C SER A 160 21.34 -8.87 -3.25
N SER A 161 22.05 -9.79 -2.60
CA SER A 161 22.70 -10.96 -3.22
C SER A 161 21.82 -12.22 -3.16
N GLY A 162 20.64 -12.14 -2.54
CA GLY A 162 19.70 -13.25 -2.42
C GLY A 162 19.99 -14.17 -1.22
N ASN A 163 20.88 -13.79 -0.29
CA ASN A 163 21.12 -14.60 0.90
C ASN A 163 20.04 -14.31 1.95
N GLU A 164 19.36 -15.36 2.39
CA GLU A 164 18.36 -15.27 3.46
C GLU A 164 19.03 -15.34 4.82
N THR A 165 18.68 -14.40 5.71
CA THR A 165 19.15 -14.35 7.08
C THR A 165 17.96 -14.33 8.03
N ALA A 166 17.92 -15.28 8.98
CA ALA A 166 16.91 -15.30 10.02
C ALA A 166 17.02 -14.04 10.90
N VAL A 167 15.90 -13.37 11.12
CA VAL A 167 15.83 -12.23 12.04
C VAL A 167 15.63 -12.76 13.44
N ALA A 168 16.44 -12.29 14.40
CA ALA A 168 16.28 -12.68 15.79
C ALA A 168 14.87 -12.34 16.29
N GLU A 169 14.26 -13.22 17.07
CA GLU A 169 12.89 -13.07 17.56
C GLU A 169 12.65 -11.73 18.27
N SER A 170 13.66 -11.20 18.96
CA SER A 170 13.62 -9.88 19.60
C SER A 170 13.58 -8.72 18.58
N ALA A 171 14.13 -8.91 17.37
CA ALA A 171 14.17 -7.88 16.36
C ALA A 171 12.84 -7.81 15.57
N TYR A 172 12.18 -8.95 15.30
CA TYR A 172 10.89 -8.91 14.61
C TYR A 172 9.69 -8.72 15.53
N LYS A 173 9.86 -8.77 16.83
CA LYS A 173 8.82 -8.38 17.81
C LYS A 173 8.71 -6.86 18.04
N GLY A 174 9.33 -6.06 17.21
CA GLY A 174 9.08 -4.62 17.15
C GLY A 174 9.70 -3.79 18.26
N MET A 175 10.77 -4.27 18.88
CA MET A 175 11.35 -3.63 20.07
C MET A 175 12.35 -2.51 19.77
N ALA A 176 12.80 -2.34 18.53
CA ALA A 176 13.72 -1.26 18.16
C ALA A 176 13.59 -0.88 16.69
N PHE A 177 13.55 0.42 16.40
CA PHE A 177 13.63 0.94 15.07
C PHE A 177 15.11 1.14 14.69
N ALA A 178 15.50 0.55 13.54
CA ALA A 178 16.77 0.85 12.90
C ALA A 178 16.58 1.95 11.86
N PRO A 179 17.57 2.80 11.58
CA PRO A 179 17.48 3.77 10.49
C PRO A 179 17.20 3.07 9.16
N LEU A 180 16.29 3.65 8.36
CA LEU A 180 16.01 3.17 7.01
C LEU A 180 17.11 3.64 6.07
N TYR A 181 17.85 2.70 5.50
CA TYR A 181 18.89 2.95 4.51
C TYR A 181 18.38 2.80 3.08
N CYS A 182 19.16 3.27 2.09
CA CYS A 182 18.83 3.16 0.66
C CYS A 182 18.86 1.71 0.15
N GLU A 183 19.68 0.84 0.74
CA GLU A 183 19.68 -0.58 0.41
C GLU A 183 18.38 -1.22 0.89
N THR A 184 17.74 -1.95 -0.01
CA THR A 184 16.40 -2.49 0.19
C THR A 184 16.47 -3.94 0.66
N PRO A 185 16.29 -4.25 1.95
CA PRO A 185 16.11 -5.61 2.39
C PRO A 185 14.76 -6.16 1.91
N ILE A 186 14.71 -7.45 1.62
CA ILE A 186 13.48 -8.18 1.33
C ILE A 186 13.03 -8.87 2.61
N PHE A 187 11.79 -8.60 3.01
CA PHE A 187 11.16 -9.20 4.18
C PHE A 187 10.28 -10.36 3.74
N LEU A 188 10.49 -11.55 4.30
CA LEU A 188 9.75 -12.75 3.94
C LEU A 188 8.64 -13.03 4.97
N ASN A 189 7.42 -13.19 4.47
CA ASN A 189 6.26 -13.57 5.25
C ASN A 189 5.72 -14.91 4.72
N HIS A 190 6.00 -16.01 5.40
CA HIS A 190 5.60 -17.35 4.99
C HIS A 190 4.17 -17.75 5.41
N SER A 191 3.26 -16.77 5.54
CA SER A 191 1.88 -17.00 5.97
C SER A 191 0.88 -16.58 4.90
N GLU A 192 -0.16 -17.40 4.67
CA GLU A 192 -1.30 -17.07 3.82
C GLU A 192 -2.26 -16.04 4.48
N GLU A 193 -2.11 -15.79 5.77
CA GLU A 193 -2.90 -14.80 6.50
C GLU A 193 -2.27 -13.41 6.38
N ILE A 194 -3.08 -12.34 6.54
CA ILE A 194 -2.57 -10.98 6.67
C ILE A 194 -1.71 -10.88 7.93
N LYS A 195 -0.44 -10.51 7.73
CA LYS A 195 0.55 -10.39 8.81
C LYS A 195 1.18 -9.00 8.81
N PRO A 196 1.57 -8.49 9.99
CA PRO A 196 2.43 -7.32 10.05
C PRO A 196 3.78 -7.66 9.41
N MET A 197 4.24 -6.81 8.49
CA MET A 197 5.52 -6.98 7.82
C MET A 197 6.52 -5.93 8.23
N ILE A 198 6.09 -4.67 8.21
CA ILE A 198 6.95 -3.51 8.39
C ILE A 198 6.23 -2.49 9.25
N GLU A 199 6.97 -1.86 10.13
CA GLU A 199 6.57 -0.65 10.82
C GLU A 199 7.63 0.44 10.58
N LEU A 200 7.17 1.63 10.20
CA LEU A 200 8.00 2.82 10.04
C LEU A 200 7.59 3.86 11.07
N ALA A 201 8.56 4.50 11.70
CA ALA A 201 8.28 5.58 12.64
C ALA A 201 9.22 6.77 12.39
N ASP A 202 8.67 7.97 12.52
CA ASP A 202 9.42 9.22 12.59
C ASP A 202 9.16 9.90 13.93
N ASP A 203 10.18 9.95 14.78
CA ASP A 203 10.06 10.47 16.14
C ASP A 203 9.75 11.97 16.19
N LYS A 204 10.09 12.73 15.13
CA LYS A 204 9.85 14.18 15.12
C LYS A 204 8.40 14.52 14.83
N SER A 205 7.80 13.85 13.86
CA SER A 205 6.39 14.05 13.50
C SER A 205 5.46 13.17 14.33
N LEU A 206 6.00 12.23 15.09
CA LEU A 206 5.28 11.20 15.83
C LEU A 206 4.46 10.29 14.91
N LEU A 207 4.74 10.30 13.61
CA LEU A 207 4.05 9.48 12.61
C LEU A 207 4.54 8.04 12.69
N ARG A 208 3.59 7.11 12.74
CA ARG A 208 3.83 5.67 12.64
C ARG A 208 3.01 5.10 11.48
N LEU A 209 3.67 4.33 10.65
CA LEU A 209 3.07 3.60 9.53
C LEU A 209 3.25 2.11 9.75
N SER A 210 2.16 1.35 9.72
CA SER A 210 2.18 -0.10 9.89
C SER A 210 1.69 -0.77 8.61
N VAL A 211 2.47 -1.68 8.06
CA VAL A 211 2.16 -2.37 6.81
C VAL A 211 1.91 -3.84 7.08
N TYR A 212 0.73 -4.30 6.67
CA TYR A 212 0.29 -5.70 6.72
C TYR A 212 0.02 -6.18 5.32
N SER A 213 0.28 -7.45 5.04
CA SER A 213 0.05 -8.00 3.71
C SER A 213 -0.24 -9.50 3.72
N THR A 214 -0.95 -9.97 2.69
CA THR A 214 -1.06 -11.39 2.34
C THR A 214 0.03 -11.85 1.39
N PHE A 215 0.83 -10.94 0.84
CA PHE A 215 2.01 -11.30 0.05
C PHE A 215 3.04 -11.99 0.95
N ASP A 216 3.85 -12.86 0.35
CA ASP A 216 4.89 -13.59 1.06
C ASP A 216 6.18 -12.78 1.22
N SER A 217 6.34 -11.71 0.45
CA SER A 217 7.54 -10.88 0.44
C SER A 217 7.21 -9.39 0.36
N ALA A 218 8.07 -8.58 0.95
CA ALA A 218 8.05 -7.13 0.79
C ALA A 218 9.48 -6.57 0.75
N SER A 219 9.61 -5.42 0.13
CA SER A 219 10.83 -4.62 0.19
C SER A 219 10.50 -3.19 0.59
N CYS A 220 11.42 -2.55 1.31
CA CYS A 220 11.28 -1.17 1.75
C CYS A 220 12.55 -0.40 1.44
N SER A 221 12.42 0.72 0.75
CA SER A 221 13.53 1.57 0.36
C SER A 221 13.21 3.04 0.53
N LYS A 222 14.25 3.84 0.77
CA LYS A 222 14.16 5.29 0.77
C LYS A 222 14.72 5.81 -0.55
N ASP A 223 13.92 6.58 -1.27
CA ASP A 223 14.34 7.36 -2.43
C ASP A 223 14.59 8.80 -1.96
N GLU A 224 15.87 9.14 -1.77
CA GLU A 224 16.25 10.49 -1.30
C GLU A 224 16.00 11.56 -2.35
N ALA A 225 16.16 11.26 -3.63
CA ALA A 225 15.96 12.22 -4.70
C ALA A 225 14.50 12.61 -4.85
N ALA A 226 13.59 11.64 -4.68
CA ALA A 226 12.15 11.87 -4.70
C ALA A 226 11.57 12.21 -3.32
N SER A 227 12.39 12.18 -2.25
CA SER A 227 11.94 12.33 -0.86
C SER A 227 10.79 11.37 -0.51
N ARG A 228 10.98 10.06 -0.80
CA ARG A 228 9.95 9.03 -0.62
C ARG A 228 10.47 7.81 0.09
N VAL A 229 9.57 7.18 0.82
CA VAL A 229 9.71 5.79 1.24
C VAL A 229 8.79 4.95 0.38
N ASN A 230 9.35 3.94 -0.28
CA ASN A 230 8.65 3.01 -1.14
C ASN A 230 8.58 1.65 -0.48
N ILE A 231 7.38 1.11 -0.37
CA ILE A 231 7.10 -0.23 0.13
C ILE A 231 6.50 -1.01 -1.01
N LYS A 232 7.12 -2.13 -1.36
CA LYS A 232 6.63 -3.07 -2.35
C LYS A 232 6.27 -4.36 -1.65
N ALA A 233 5.11 -4.90 -1.95
CA ALA A 233 4.67 -6.22 -1.51
C ALA A 233 4.48 -7.09 -2.76
N PHE A 234 5.04 -8.30 -2.77
CA PHE A 234 5.06 -9.15 -3.95
C PHE A 234 5.13 -10.64 -3.55
N SER A 235 4.72 -11.51 -4.47
CA SER A 235 4.94 -12.94 -4.34
C SER A 235 6.38 -13.26 -4.72
N SER A 236 7.05 -14.11 -3.96
CA SER A 236 8.45 -14.55 -4.22
C SER A 236 8.58 -15.39 -5.50
N GLY A 237 7.45 -15.85 -6.04
CA GLY A 237 7.38 -16.63 -7.27
C GLY A 237 6.11 -16.36 -8.07
N GLU A 238 6.01 -17.02 -9.21
CA GLU A 238 4.80 -17.01 -10.03
C GLU A 238 3.79 -18.03 -9.50
N GLU A 239 2.52 -17.62 -9.40
CA GLU A 239 1.44 -18.51 -9.01
C GLU A 239 0.78 -19.13 -10.23
N GLN A 240 0.69 -20.46 -10.24
CA GLN A 240 0.07 -21.23 -11.32
C GLN A 240 -1.45 -21.20 -11.18
N LEU A 241 -2.11 -20.40 -11.98
CA LEU A 241 -3.56 -20.26 -11.97
C LEU A 241 -4.21 -21.07 -13.09
N LYS A 242 -5.36 -21.68 -12.78
CA LYS A 242 -6.23 -22.29 -13.77
C LYS A 242 -7.06 -21.21 -14.47
N LYS A 243 -7.62 -21.53 -15.63
CA LYS A 243 -8.58 -20.69 -16.33
C LYS A 243 -9.67 -20.17 -15.40
N GLY A 244 -9.84 -18.86 -15.32
CA GLY A 244 -10.85 -18.21 -14.52
C GLY A 244 -10.64 -18.27 -13.00
N GLN A 245 -9.55 -18.84 -12.52
CA GLN A 245 -9.16 -18.79 -11.12
C GLN A 245 -8.65 -17.38 -10.79
N THR A 246 -9.15 -16.78 -9.72
CA THR A 246 -8.73 -15.45 -9.29
C THR A 246 -7.65 -15.56 -8.22
N LEU A 247 -6.52 -14.91 -8.47
CA LEU A 247 -5.53 -14.60 -7.45
C LEU A 247 -5.95 -13.32 -6.73
N THR A 248 -5.82 -13.31 -5.41
CA THR A 248 -6.15 -12.13 -4.60
C THR A 248 -5.05 -11.89 -3.58
N HIS A 249 -4.52 -10.67 -3.58
CA HIS A 249 -3.61 -10.21 -2.55
C HIS A 249 -4.07 -8.89 -1.96
N GLY A 250 -3.78 -8.69 -0.67
CA GLY A 250 -4.13 -7.49 0.07
C GLY A 250 -2.93 -6.83 0.73
N ILE A 251 -2.96 -5.50 0.78
CA ILE A 251 -2.05 -4.67 1.56
C ILE A 251 -2.89 -3.76 2.44
N ILE A 252 -2.54 -3.65 3.72
CA ILE A 252 -3.13 -2.69 4.63
C ILE A 252 -2.02 -1.75 5.10
N LEU A 253 -2.22 -0.46 4.90
CA LEU A 253 -1.41 0.60 5.49
C LEU A 253 -2.18 1.21 6.66
N GLY A 254 -1.67 1.04 7.87
CA GLY A 254 -2.13 1.74 9.06
C GLY A 254 -1.34 3.04 9.24
N ILE A 255 -2.04 4.13 9.57
CA ILE A 255 -1.46 5.45 9.76
C ILE A 255 -1.88 5.96 11.11
N ASP A 256 -0.92 6.12 12.02
CA ASP A 256 -1.16 6.56 13.39
C ASP A 256 -0.17 7.66 13.76
N TYR A 257 -0.58 8.54 14.67
CA TYR A 257 0.33 9.44 15.38
C TYR A 257 0.47 8.99 16.81
N ILE A 258 1.71 8.81 17.25
CA ILE A 258 1.99 8.44 18.63
C ILE A 258 1.72 9.67 19.50
N HIS A 259 0.76 9.59 20.39
CA HIS A 259 0.64 10.58 21.44
C HIS A 259 1.74 10.30 22.46
N THR A 260 2.70 11.21 22.62
CA THR A 260 3.51 11.20 23.84
C THR A 260 2.55 11.48 25.00
N PRO A 261 2.45 10.58 26.01
CA PRO A 261 1.69 10.91 27.20
C PRO A 261 2.23 12.25 27.73
N ALA A 262 1.35 13.16 28.09
CA ALA A 262 1.76 14.31 28.88
C ALA A 262 2.55 13.77 30.06
N GLU A 263 3.69 14.38 30.42
CA GLU A 263 4.68 13.86 31.38
C GLU A 263 4.12 13.54 32.78
N ASP A 264 2.80 13.59 32.99
CA ASP A 264 2.16 13.58 34.30
C ASP A 264 1.15 12.45 34.59
N ASP A 265 0.87 11.55 33.64
CA ASP A 265 -0.28 10.63 33.82
C ASP A 265 0.09 9.25 34.37
N GLY A 266 1.36 8.89 34.46
CA GLY A 266 1.80 7.58 35.01
C GLY A 266 1.19 6.36 34.31
N VAL A 267 0.56 6.53 33.14
CA VAL A 267 -0.03 5.47 32.35
C VAL A 267 1.01 5.02 31.33
N GLU A 268 1.52 3.81 31.47
CA GLU A 268 2.37 3.21 30.45
C GLU A 268 1.60 3.14 29.12
N PRO A 269 2.22 3.55 27.99
CA PRO A 269 1.59 3.43 26.69
C PRO A 269 1.28 1.96 26.43
N THR A 270 0.01 1.65 26.17
CA THR A 270 -0.41 0.31 25.79
C THR A 270 0.20 -0.01 24.43
N PRO A 271 1.03 -1.04 24.29
CA PRO A 271 1.57 -1.43 22.99
C PRO A 271 0.40 -1.71 22.02
N LEU A 272 0.50 -1.26 20.76
CA LEU A 272 -0.50 -1.52 19.71
C LEU A 272 -0.82 -3.01 19.53
N SER A 273 0.09 -3.91 19.91
CA SER A 273 -0.13 -5.36 19.98
C SER A 273 -1.26 -5.82 20.90
N CYS A 274 -1.81 -4.93 21.73
CA CYS A 274 -2.93 -5.25 22.64
C CYS A 274 -4.31 -4.84 22.08
N LEU A 275 -4.36 -4.30 20.87
CA LEU A 275 -5.62 -3.84 20.23
C LEU A 275 -6.17 -4.80 19.18
N PHE A 276 -5.59 -6.01 19.03
CA PHE A 276 -6.06 -7.03 18.10
C PHE A 276 -6.26 -8.37 18.79
#